data_3da1c5c56e8c55395afa38d9337ff7a2
#
_entry.id   3da1c5c56e8c55395afa38d9337ff7a2
#
_cell.length_a   1.000
_cell.length_b   1.000
_cell.length_c   1.000
_cell.angle_alpha   90.00
_cell.angle_beta   90.00
_cell.angle_gamma   90.00
#
_symmetry.space_group_name_H-M   'P 1'
#
loop_
_entity.id
_entity.type
_entity.pdbx_description
1 polymer ?
#
loop_
_entity_poly.entity_id
_entity_poly.type
_entity_poly.pdbx_seq_one_letter_code
_entity_poly.pdbx_strand_id
1 'polypeptide(L)'
;MSTVASTRPATLKELLDSGWQSKPVKQEVRDNFVRMLADGEDLYPNIVGYDDTVIPEINISLLSGHDMLYLGEKGQAKSRLMRGLVRFLDEYVPYLDIPETPFHEDPLAPISRVAKEFIAQHDPADVPIAWWHRDDRYAERLAPGTKFADIIGEIDPAKLAGGVSMSTEDALHFGLIPKMHRGIFAINELPELDELVQVGLFNILEERDVQIRGYPVRFDIDVLVLFSANPSTFNRSGKVIPQLKDRIGSMIQTHYPRDRAMGIEIMEQEADIDLDGPYPVRVPYFMKEICEQVSVQARKSKYVDQQSGVSVRFSTANYRTMIASARQRAIRLNEKPAVPRISDLGHLYTSALGKLELDLMGSHQMSERQVLDSIVAEAIQIVFEEYVSEHGLAAVSYTHLTLPTILLV
;
A
#
# COMPACT_ATOMS: atom_id res chain seq x y z
N MET A 1 1.89 32.76 -22.48
CA MET A 1 0.77 32.29 -23.33
C MET A 1 -0.28 31.75 -22.40
N SER A 2 -1.42 32.42 -22.34
CA SER A 2 -2.54 32.08 -21.46
C SER A 2 -3.14 30.76 -21.95
N THR A 3 -2.99 29.69 -21.16
CA THR A 3 -3.71 28.43 -21.35
C THR A 3 -5.17 28.71 -21.08
N VAL A 4 -5.95 28.80 -22.16
CA VAL A 4 -7.42 28.74 -22.09
C VAL A 4 -7.72 27.40 -21.42
N ALA A 5 -8.25 27.43 -20.21
CA ALA A 5 -8.84 26.24 -19.59
C ALA A 5 -9.96 25.80 -20.54
N SER A 6 -9.74 24.71 -21.28
CA SER A 6 -10.79 24.10 -22.07
C SER A 6 -11.88 23.68 -21.07
N THR A 7 -13.03 24.33 -21.14
CA THR A 7 -14.20 23.93 -20.35
C THR A 7 -14.55 22.49 -20.75
N ARG A 8 -14.45 21.57 -19.79
CA ARG A 8 -14.80 20.15 -20.03
C ARG A 8 -16.27 20.06 -20.42
N PRO A 9 -16.64 19.14 -21.33
CA PRO A 9 -18.02 18.85 -21.67
C PRO A 9 -18.92 18.72 -20.42
N ALA A 10 -20.05 19.39 -20.43
CA ALA A 10 -21.05 19.36 -19.36
C ALA A 10 -22.29 18.56 -19.76
N THR A 11 -22.44 18.21 -21.04
CA THR A 11 -23.56 17.43 -21.55
C THR A 11 -23.05 16.26 -22.40
N LEU A 12 -23.90 15.24 -22.56
CA LEU A 12 -23.58 14.09 -23.41
C LEU A 12 -23.34 14.52 -24.87
N LYS A 13 -24.08 15.52 -25.37
CA LYS A 13 -23.87 16.05 -26.73
C LYS A 13 -22.47 16.66 -26.88
N GLU A 14 -22.07 17.53 -25.95
CA GLU A 14 -20.73 18.12 -25.97
C GLU A 14 -19.63 17.07 -25.85
N LEU A 15 -19.87 16.00 -25.08
CA LEU A 15 -18.95 14.88 -24.96
C LEU A 15 -18.79 14.14 -26.28
N LEU A 16 -19.90 13.83 -26.99
CA LEU A 16 -19.90 13.22 -28.32
C LEU A 16 -19.19 14.11 -29.34
N ASP A 17 -19.48 15.41 -29.33
CA ASP A 17 -18.88 16.40 -30.23
C ASP A 17 -17.36 16.56 -29.97
N SER A 18 -16.90 16.30 -28.75
CA SER A 18 -15.47 16.33 -28.40
C SER A 18 -14.66 15.16 -28.96
N GLY A 19 -15.34 14.12 -29.47
CA GLY A 19 -14.70 12.89 -29.95
C GLY A 19 -14.18 11.98 -28.82
N TRP A 20 -14.64 12.17 -27.58
CA TRP A 20 -14.29 11.29 -26.45
C TRP A 20 -14.58 9.83 -26.77
N GLN A 21 -13.66 8.96 -26.38
CA GLN A 21 -13.81 7.51 -26.48
C GLN A 21 -13.57 6.89 -25.12
N SER A 22 -14.56 6.17 -24.64
CA SER A 22 -14.44 5.41 -23.38
C SER A 22 -13.57 4.17 -23.59
N LYS A 23 -12.77 3.86 -22.56
CA LYS A 23 -11.90 2.68 -22.53
C LYS A 23 -12.15 1.89 -21.25
N PRO A 24 -12.01 0.56 -21.28
CA PRO A 24 -11.95 -0.24 -20.07
C PRO A 24 -10.76 0.20 -19.19
N VAL A 25 -10.94 0.18 -17.86
CA VAL A 25 -9.93 0.68 -16.90
C VAL A 25 -8.54 0.04 -17.09
N LYS A 26 -8.48 -1.24 -17.39
CA LYS A 26 -7.20 -1.93 -17.66
C LYS A 26 -6.52 -1.48 -18.94
N GLN A 27 -7.30 -1.12 -19.95
CA GLN A 27 -6.76 -0.53 -21.18
C GLN A 27 -6.28 0.90 -20.94
N GLU A 28 -7.05 1.71 -20.24
CA GLU A 28 -6.67 3.06 -19.83
C GLU A 28 -5.33 3.07 -19.09
N VAL A 29 -5.22 2.25 -18.03
CA VAL A 29 -4.00 2.10 -17.22
C VAL A 29 -2.81 1.67 -18.08
N ARG A 30 -3.00 0.70 -18.97
CA ARG A 30 -1.94 0.23 -19.88
C ARG A 30 -1.50 1.32 -20.87
N ASP A 31 -2.45 2.00 -21.49
CA ASP A 31 -2.14 3.04 -22.49
C ASP A 31 -1.36 4.20 -21.86
N ASN A 32 -1.78 4.65 -20.68
CA ASN A 32 -1.08 5.69 -19.92
C ASN A 32 0.29 5.22 -19.43
N PHE A 33 0.40 3.98 -18.93
CA PHE A 33 1.67 3.39 -18.55
C PHE A 33 2.66 3.37 -19.74
N VAL A 34 2.21 2.92 -20.92
CA VAL A 34 3.04 2.88 -22.13
C VAL A 34 3.51 4.28 -22.53
N ARG A 35 2.61 5.28 -22.50
CA ARG A 35 2.96 6.67 -22.78
C ARG A 35 4.01 7.19 -21.79
N MET A 36 3.77 7.08 -20.50
CA MET A 36 4.67 7.56 -19.46
C MET A 36 6.05 6.87 -19.51
N LEU A 37 6.06 5.56 -19.81
CA LEU A 37 7.30 4.81 -20.00
C LEU A 37 8.09 5.31 -21.23
N ALA A 38 7.40 5.55 -22.35
CA ALA A 38 8.01 6.05 -23.57
C ALA A 38 8.55 7.49 -23.41
N ASP A 39 7.87 8.31 -22.60
CA ASP A 39 8.27 9.68 -22.29
C ASP A 39 9.42 9.74 -21.25
N GLY A 40 9.82 8.62 -20.67
CA GLY A 40 10.88 8.52 -19.66
C GLY A 40 10.49 9.13 -18.31
N GLU A 41 9.19 9.17 -17.99
CA GLU A 41 8.71 9.64 -16.69
C GLU A 41 9.14 8.70 -15.56
N ASP A 42 9.38 9.25 -14.36
CA ASP A 42 9.51 8.41 -13.16
C ASP A 42 8.16 7.76 -12.83
N LEU A 43 8.06 6.46 -13.05
CA LEU A 43 6.81 5.71 -12.92
C LEU A 43 6.43 5.43 -11.47
N TYR A 44 7.40 5.31 -10.57
CA TYR A 44 7.20 4.90 -9.19
C TYR A 44 7.94 5.83 -8.20
N PRO A 45 7.59 7.11 -8.12
CA PRO A 45 8.27 8.06 -7.25
C PRO A 45 8.22 7.58 -5.79
N ASN A 46 9.34 7.75 -5.11
CA ASN A 46 9.51 7.37 -3.70
C ASN A 46 9.40 5.85 -3.42
N ILE A 47 9.62 5.01 -4.43
CA ILE A 47 9.85 3.57 -4.25
C ILE A 47 11.35 3.31 -4.39
N VAL A 48 11.95 2.75 -3.37
CA VAL A 48 13.39 2.50 -3.30
C VAL A 48 13.68 1.00 -3.29
N GLY A 49 14.66 0.57 -4.09
CA GLY A 49 15.23 -0.79 -4.04
C GLY A 49 14.39 -1.86 -4.73
N TYR A 50 13.44 -1.48 -5.59
CA TYR A 50 12.61 -2.40 -6.36
C TYR A 50 12.84 -2.34 -7.88
N ASP A 51 13.78 -1.51 -8.33
CA ASP A 51 14.01 -1.21 -9.75
C ASP A 51 14.30 -2.45 -10.60
N ASP A 52 15.08 -3.38 -10.07
CA ASP A 52 15.50 -4.61 -10.76
C ASP A 52 14.66 -5.84 -10.39
N THR A 53 13.62 -5.69 -9.58
CA THR A 53 12.88 -6.82 -9.02
C THR A 53 11.37 -6.66 -9.13
N VAL A 54 10.76 -5.92 -8.25
CA VAL A 54 9.31 -5.78 -8.11
C VAL A 54 8.73 -4.91 -9.22
N ILE A 55 9.39 -3.80 -9.57
CA ILE A 55 8.93 -2.87 -10.61
C ILE A 55 8.83 -3.54 -11.99
N PRO A 56 9.82 -4.32 -12.48
CA PRO A 56 9.66 -5.04 -13.75
C PRO A 56 8.47 -6.00 -13.76
N GLU A 57 8.18 -6.69 -12.65
CA GLU A 57 7.03 -7.59 -12.57
C GLU A 57 5.70 -6.82 -12.60
N ILE A 58 5.61 -5.65 -11.95
CA ILE A 58 4.45 -4.75 -12.04
C ILE A 58 4.26 -4.28 -13.48
N ASN A 59 5.32 -3.83 -14.14
CA ASN A 59 5.28 -3.34 -15.51
C ASN A 59 4.73 -4.39 -16.49
N ILE A 60 5.20 -5.62 -16.37
CA ILE A 60 4.71 -6.75 -17.18
C ILE A 60 3.23 -7.02 -16.87
N SER A 61 2.84 -6.96 -15.61
CA SER A 61 1.45 -7.18 -15.19
C SER A 61 0.50 -6.12 -15.72
N LEU A 62 0.92 -4.85 -15.75
CA LEU A 62 0.17 -3.74 -16.34
C LEU A 62 0.00 -3.90 -17.86
N LEU A 63 1.08 -4.25 -18.56
CA LEU A 63 1.05 -4.52 -20.01
C LEU A 63 0.14 -5.69 -20.35
N SER A 64 0.09 -6.71 -19.49
CA SER A 64 -0.76 -7.89 -19.66
C SER A 64 -2.22 -7.65 -19.25
N GLY A 65 -2.55 -6.52 -18.61
CA GLY A 65 -3.90 -6.22 -18.11
C GLY A 65 -4.34 -7.14 -16.97
N HIS A 66 -3.40 -7.63 -16.17
CA HIS A 66 -3.68 -8.55 -15.07
C HIS A 66 -4.20 -7.84 -13.82
N ASP A 67 -5.08 -8.50 -13.10
CA ASP A 67 -5.29 -8.25 -11.68
C ASP A 67 -4.08 -8.79 -10.91
N MET A 68 -3.65 -8.11 -9.83
CA MET A 68 -2.36 -8.38 -9.20
C MET A 68 -2.49 -8.70 -7.72
N LEU A 69 -1.69 -9.67 -7.25
CA LEU A 69 -1.47 -9.96 -5.83
C LEU A 69 -0.04 -9.59 -5.43
N TYR A 70 0.10 -8.67 -4.49
CA TYR A 70 1.38 -8.34 -3.86
C TYR A 70 1.60 -9.25 -2.64
N LEU A 71 2.58 -10.14 -2.76
CA LEU A 71 2.92 -11.12 -1.74
C LEU A 71 4.21 -10.73 -1.02
N GLY A 72 4.14 -10.49 0.28
CA GLY A 72 5.31 -10.12 1.06
C GLY A 72 4.99 -9.79 2.51
N GLU A 73 6.04 -9.64 3.32
CA GLU A 73 5.95 -9.40 4.74
C GLU A 73 5.44 -7.99 5.08
N LYS A 74 5.18 -7.74 6.36
CA LYS A 74 4.75 -6.42 6.86
C LYS A 74 5.81 -5.35 6.55
N GLY A 75 5.38 -4.20 6.05
CA GLY A 75 6.25 -3.05 5.81
C GLY A 75 7.07 -3.10 4.52
N GLN A 76 6.75 -3.98 3.57
CA GLN A 76 7.36 -4.08 2.25
C GLN A 76 6.61 -3.26 1.18
N ALA A 77 6.11 -2.10 1.52
CA ALA A 77 5.48 -1.11 0.64
C ALA A 77 4.30 -1.58 -0.22
N LYS A 78 3.70 -2.77 0.04
CA LYS A 78 2.59 -3.32 -0.78
C LYS A 78 1.46 -2.32 -1.03
N SER A 79 0.91 -1.71 0.03
CA SER A 79 -0.17 -0.71 -0.11
C SER A 79 0.28 0.57 -0.84
N ARG A 80 1.56 0.96 -0.71
CA ARG A 80 2.11 2.11 -1.46
C ARG A 80 2.17 1.80 -2.95
N LEU A 81 2.64 0.61 -3.32
CA LEU A 81 2.66 0.15 -4.71
C LEU A 81 1.26 0.13 -5.31
N MET A 82 0.27 -0.43 -4.58
CA MET A 82 -1.12 -0.46 -5.05
C MET A 82 -1.69 0.94 -5.27
N ARG A 83 -1.50 1.86 -4.32
CA ARG A 83 -1.94 3.26 -4.45
C ARG A 83 -1.20 4.00 -5.55
N GLY A 84 0.07 3.67 -5.77
CA GLY A 84 0.89 4.26 -6.83
C GLY A 84 0.32 4.03 -8.23
N LEU A 85 -0.48 2.98 -8.44
CA LEU A 85 -1.09 2.68 -9.75
C LEU A 85 -2.17 3.69 -10.16
N VAL A 86 -2.72 4.47 -9.24
CA VAL A 86 -3.68 5.56 -9.53
C VAL A 86 -3.12 6.55 -10.55
N ARG A 87 -1.81 6.78 -10.57
CA ARG A 87 -1.18 7.68 -11.51
C ARG A 87 -1.30 7.26 -12.99
N PHE A 88 -1.57 5.98 -13.24
CA PHE A 88 -1.80 5.45 -14.58
C PHE A 88 -3.25 5.57 -15.04
N LEU A 89 -4.17 6.06 -14.19
CA LEU A 89 -5.50 6.48 -14.60
C LEU A 89 -5.45 7.85 -15.28
N ASP A 90 -6.39 8.12 -16.19
CA ASP A 90 -6.62 9.46 -16.73
C ASP A 90 -6.96 10.42 -15.58
N GLU A 91 -6.44 11.65 -15.64
CA GLU A 91 -6.66 12.63 -14.57
C GLU A 91 -8.14 12.84 -14.28
N TYR A 92 -8.97 12.84 -15.33
CA TYR A 92 -10.43 12.92 -15.22
C TYR A 92 -11.11 12.02 -16.27
N VAL A 93 -12.21 11.39 -15.87
CA VAL A 93 -13.11 10.67 -16.78
C VAL A 93 -14.53 11.19 -16.63
N PRO A 94 -15.32 11.27 -17.72
CA PRO A 94 -16.71 11.71 -17.65
C PRO A 94 -17.58 10.63 -17.01
N TYR A 95 -18.61 11.05 -16.27
CA TYR A 95 -19.68 10.17 -15.80
C TYR A 95 -21.03 10.85 -15.89
N LEU A 96 -22.11 10.07 -15.89
CA LEU A 96 -23.48 10.55 -15.88
C LEU A 96 -23.80 11.18 -14.51
N ASP A 97 -24.11 12.47 -14.47
CA ASP A 97 -24.48 13.20 -13.27
C ASP A 97 -25.99 13.12 -13.00
N ILE A 98 -26.46 11.89 -12.81
CA ILE A 98 -27.87 11.59 -12.54
C ILE A 98 -27.97 11.09 -11.10
N PRO A 99 -28.76 11.76 -10.23
CA PRO A 99 -28.82 11.42 -8.79
C PRO A 99 -29.22 9.97 -8.49
N GLU A 100 -30.01 9.36 -9.36
CA GLU A 100 -30.54 8.02 -9.20
C GLU A 100 -29.56 6.92 -9.62
N THR A 101 -28.44 7.25 -10.29
CA THR A 101 -27.46 6.23 -10.68
C THR A 101 -26.72 5.68 -9.45
N PRO A 102 -26.56 4.35 -9.37
CA PRO A 102 -25.95 3.72 -8.19
C PRO A 102 -24.43 3.93 -8.08
N PHE A 103 -23.77 4.30 -9.18
CA PHE A 103 -22.32 4.53 -9.29
C PHE A 103 -21.99 5.46 -10.46
N HIS A 104 -20.72 5.86 -10.62
CA HIS A 104 -20.25 6.75 -11.70
C HIS A 104 -20.19 6.02 -13.04
N GLU A 105 -21.31 6.02 -13.75
CA GLU A 105 -21.47 5.31 -15.01
C GLU A 105 -20.86 6.05 -16.20
N ASP A 106 -20.38 5.24 -17.15
CA ASP A 106 -19.90 5.77 -18.43
C ASP A 106 -21.07 6.32 -19.25
N PRO A 107 -21.02 7.60 -19.65
CA PRO A 107 -22.06 8.17 -20.48
C PRO A 107 -22.29 7.47 -21.84
N LEU A 108 -21.22 6.83 -22.37
CA LEU A 108 -21.26 6.14 -23.66
C LEU A 108 -21.56 4.64 -23.53
N ALA A 109 -21.43 4.07 -22.33
CA ALA A 109 -21.64 2.66 -22.06
C ALA A 109 -22.32 2.43 -20.69
N PRO A 110 -23.53 2.95 -20.46
CA PRO A 110 -24.23 2.82 -19.19
C PRO A 110 -24.61 1.36 -18.94
N ILE A 111 -24.50 0.92 -17.68
CA ILE A 111 -24.79 -0.46 -17.30
C ILE A 111 -26.10 -0.60 -16.51
N SER A 112 -26.47 0.39 -15.68
CA SER A 112 -27.74 0.35 -14.94
C SER A 112 -28.95 0.60 -15.82
N ARG A 113 -30.08 0.09 -15.37
CA ARG A 113 -31.37 0.35 -16.02
C ARG A 113 -31.74 1.85 -15.99
N VAL A 114 -31.52 2.50 -14.85
CA VAL A 114 -31.84 3.91 -14.64
C VAL A 114 -31.09 4.79 -15.63
N ALA A 115 -29.78 4.57 -15.79
CA ALA A 115 -28.96 5.34 -16.72
C ALA A 115 -29.38 5.10 -18.20
N LYS A 116 -29.64 3.85 -18.58
CA LYS A 116 -30.10 3.49 -19.94
C LYS A 116 -31.44 4.15 -20.26
N GLU A 117 -32.40 4.07 -19.36
CA GLU A 117 -33.74 4.68 -19.53
C GLU A 117 -33.64 6.19 -19.60
N PHE A 118 -32.82 6.83 -18.74
CA PHE A 118 -32.64 8.28 -18.74
C PHE A 118 -32.08 8.78 -20.08
N ILE A 119 -31.00 8.17 -20.58
CA ILE A 119 -30.40 8.54 -21.87
C ILE A 119 -31.39 8.31 -23.02
N ALA A 120 -32.19 7.24 -22.98
CA ALA A 120 -33.15 6.94 -24.03
C ALA A 120 -34.35 7.93 -24.08
N GLN A 121 -34.65 8.59 -22.96
CA GLN A 121 -35.81 9.50 -22.83
C GLN A 121 -35.47 10.98 -23.01
N HIS A 122 -34.16 11.35 -23.00
CA HIS A 122 -33.71 12.74 -23.04
C HIS A 122 -32.87 13.03 -24.29
N ASP A 123 -32.92 14.28 -24.76
CA ASP A 123 -31.97 14.73 -25.79
C ASP A 123 -30.54 14.71 -25.21
N PRO A 124 -29.52 14.30 -25.97
CA PRO A 124 -28.13 14.33 -25.49
C PRO A 124 -27.66 15.69 -24.97
N ALA A 125 -28.29 16.79 -25.38
CA ALA A 125 -28.01 18.13 -24.84
C ALA A 125 -28.53 18.34 -23.41
N ASP A 126 -29.50 17.53 -22.99
CA ASP A 126 -30.13 17.62 -21.66
C ASP A 126 -29.58 16.54 -20.69
N VAL A 127 -28.71 15.64 -21.15
CA VAL A 127 -28.08 14.62 -20.31
C VAL A 127 -26.84 15.20 -19.65
N PRO A 128 -26.85 15.40 -18.31
CA PRO A 128 -25.73 16.04 -17.60
C PRO A 128 -24.55 15.12 -17.44
N ILE A 129 -23.35 15.69 -17.59
CA ILE A 129 -22.06 15.02 -17.44
C ILE A 129 -21.24 15.74 -16.37
N ALA A 130 -20.69 14.99 -15.42
CA ALA A 130 -19.67 15.47 -14.50
C ALA A 130 -18.36 14.70 -14.71
N TRP A 131 -17.31 15.12 -14.01
CA TRP A 131 -15.95 14.59 -14.20
C TRP A 131 -15.41 14.03 -12.91
N TRP A 132 -14.99 12.78 -12.96
CA TRP A 132 -14.47 12.02 -11.82
C TRP A 132 -12.94 12.06 -11.84
N HIS A 133 -12.35 12.61 -10.78
CA HIS A 133 -10.90 12.71 -10.67
C HIS A 133 -10.28 11.35 -10.31
N ARG A 134 -9.10 11.06 -10.84
CA ARG A 134 -8.42 9.76 -10.65
C ARG A 134 -8.17 9.39 -9.19
N ASP A 135 -7.92 10.36 -8.31
CA ASP A 135 -7.66 10.09 -6.89
C ASP A 135 -8.90 9.53 -6.18
N ASP A 136 -10.10 9.86 -6.67
CA ASP A 136 -11.38 9.36 -6.17
C ASP A 136 -11.76 8.00 -6.79
N ARG A 137 -11.00 7.54 -7.81
CA ARG A 137 -11.20 6.27 -8.52
C ARG A 137 -10.39 5.12 -7.90
N TYR A 138 -9.99 5.26 -6.64
CA TYR A 138 -9.29 4.24 -5.88
C TYR A 138 -9.99 4.01 -4.54
N ALA A 139 -10.30 2.75 -4.26
CA ALA A 139 -10.77 2.36 -2.93
C ALA A 139 -9.93 1.21 -2.39
N GLU A 140 -9.71 1.23 -1.09
CA GLU A 140 -8.92 0.23 -0.38
C GLU A 140 -9.70 -0.30 0.83
N ARG A 141 -9.70 -1.62 1.03
CA ARG A 141 -10.36 -2.27 2.14
C ARG A 141 -9.43 -3.28 2.82
N LEU A 142 -9.50 -3.33 4.15
CA LEU A 142 -8.91 -4.41 4.92
C LEU A 142 -9.86 -5.61 4.91
N ALA A 143 -9.32 -6.81 4.67
CA ALA A 143 -10.09 -8.04 4.66
C ALA A 143 -10.76 -8.38 6.00
N PRO A 144 -10.10 -8.21 7.17
CA PRO A 144 -10.69 -8.57 8.45
C PRO A 144 -12.01 -7.83 8.72
N GLY A 145 -13.07 -8.60 9.04
CA GLY A 145 -14.38 -8.05 9.35
C GLY A 145 -15.19 -7.53 8.15
N THR A 146 -14.69 -7.68 6.93
CA THR A 146 -15.40 -7.29 5.71
C THR A 146 -16.43 -8.33 5.33
N LYS A 147 -17.67 -7.92 5.16
CA LYS A 147 -18.78 -8.77 4.77
C LYS A 147 -19.01 -8.76 3.26
N PHE A 148 -19.72 -9.78 2.77
CA PHE A 148 -20.12 -9.86 1.35
C PHE A 148 -20.90 -8.62 0.91
N ALA A 149 -21.85 -8.17 1.73
CA ALA A 149 -22.66 -6.98 1.46
C ALA A 149 -21.80 -5.71 1.30
N ASP A 150 -20.72 -5.56 2.09
CA ASP A 150 -19.83 -4.39 2.02
C ASP A 150 -19.08 -4.31 0.69
N ILE A 151 -18.70 -5.46 0.13
CA ILE A 151 -17.89 -5.56 -1.10
C ILE A 151 -18.75 -5.62 -2.34
N ILE A 152 -19.72 -6.52 -2.36
CA ILE A 152 -20.55 -6.84 -3.52
C ILE A 152 -21.86 -6.07 -3.48
N GLY A 153 -22.53 -6.13 -2.34
CA GLY A 153 -23.85 -5.55 -2.14
C GLY A 153 -24.87 -6.57 -1.64
N GLU A 154 -26.05 -6.07 -1.32
CA GLU A 154 -27.17 -6.87 -0.86
C GLU A 154 -28.50 -6.24 -1.29
N ILE A 155 -29.59 -6.98 -1.09
CA ILE A 155 -30.95 -6.43 -1.21
C ILE A 155 -31.21 -5.59 0.04
N ASP A 156 -31.62 -4.33 -0.13
CA ASP A 156 -31.91 -3.40 0.97
C ASP A 156 -33.26 -3.70 1.61
N PRO A 157 -33.29 -4.22 2.85
CA PRO A 157 -34.55 -4.54 3.53
C PRO A 157 -35.45 -3.30 3.75
N ALA A 158 -34.87 -2.10 3.91
CA ALA A 158 -35.62 -0.88 4.14
C ALA A 158 -36.39 -0.47 2.88
N LYS A 159 -35.79 -0.61 1.71
CA LYS A 159 -36.42 -0.32 0.42
C LYS A 159 -37.56 -1.32 0.13
N LEU A 160 -37.36 -2.60 0.47
CA LEU A 160 -38.42 -3.61 0.37
C LEU A 160 -39.61 -3.29 1.30
N ALA A 161 -39.34 -2.88 2.53
CA ALA A 161 -40.39 -2.47 3.47
C ALA A 161 -41.12 -1.21 2.97
N GLY A 162 -40.46 -0.37 2.17
CA GLY A 162 -41.04 0.78 1.48
C GLY A 162 -41.86 0.43 0.24
N GLY A 163 -42.01 -0.86 -0.12
CA GLY A 163 -42.82 -1.33 -1.24
C GLY A 163 -42.09 -1.43 -2.58
N VAL A 164 -40.76 -1.31 -2.58
CA VAL A 164 -39.95 -1.52 -3.78
C VAL A 164 -39.91 -3.02 -4.09
N SER A 165 -40.11 -3.38 -5.38
CA SER A 165 -40.11 -4.79 -5.81
C SER A 165 -38.71 -5.37 -5.74
N MET A 166 -38.58 -6.59 -5.23
CA MET A 166 -37.30 -7.36 -5.24
C MET A 166 -36.74 -7.59 -6.65
N SER A 167 -37.55 -7.41 -7.70
CA SER A 167 -37.13 -7.59 -9.10
C SER A 167 -36.54 -6.35 -9.74
N THR A 168 -36.49 -5.21 -9.05
CA THR A 168 -35.97 -3.94 -9.56
C THR A 168 -34.62 -3.59 -8.96
N GLU A 169 -33.76 -2.94 -9.76
CA GLU A 169 -32.45 -2.45 -9.30
C GLU A 169 -32.56 -1.52 -8.08
N ASP A 170 -33.69 -0.83 -7.95
CA ASP A 170 -33.97 0.10 -6.85
C ASP A 170 -33.95 -0.58 -5.47
N ALA A 171 -34.18 -1.92 -5.42
CA ALA A 171 -34.12 -2.69 -4.19
C ALA A 171 -32.69 -2.98 -3.72
N LEU A 172 -31.67 -2.67 -4.53
CA LEU A 172 -30.29 -3.03 -4.24
C LEU A 172 -29.57 -1.95 -3.43
N HIS A 173 -28.68 -2.43 -2.55
CA HIS A 173 -27.58 -1.66 -1.99
C HIS A 173 -26.28 -2.18 -2.59
N PHE A 174 -25.60 -1.36 -3.39
CA PHE A 174 -24.35 -1.73 -4.04
C PHE A 174 -23.18 -1.60 -3.07
N GLY A 175 -22.31 -2.62 -3.04
CA GLY A 175 -21.06 -2.61 -2.28
C GLY A 175 -19.97 -1.76 -2.92
N LEU A 176 -18.76 -1.86 -2.37
CA LEU A 176 -17.62 -1.05 -2.79
C LEU A 176 -17.14 -1.35 -4.22
N ILE A 177 -17.14 -2.62 -4.65
CA ILE A 177 -16.66 -2.97 -5.99
C ILE A 177 -17.54 -2.39 -7.09
N PRO A 178 -18.87 -2.54 -7.08
CA PRO A 178 -19.73 -1.84 -8.05
C PRO A 178 -19.54 -0.33 -8.06
N LYS A 179 -19.36 0.28 -6.89
CA LYS A 179 -19.10 1.73 -6.77
C LYS A 179 -17.76 2.16 -7.35
N MET A 180 -16.79 1.22 -7.45
CA MET A 180 -15.49 1.44 -8.09
C MET A 180 -15.48 1.02 -9.57
N HIS A 181 -16.66 0.90 -10.19
CA HIS A 181 -16.75 0.71 -11.63
C HIS A 181 -15.91 1.78 -12.36
N ARG A 182 -15.06 1.37 -13.29
CA ARG A 182 -14.06 2.20 -13.99
C ARG A 182 -12.94 2.74 -13.08
N GLY A 183 -12.65 2.04 -11.98
CA GLY A 183 -11.62 2.42 -11.01
C GLY A 183 -10.73 1.25 -10.59
N ILE A 184 -9.97 1.46 -9.54
CA ILE A 184 -9.09 0.48 -8.91
C ILE A 184 -9.64 0.12 -7.54
N PHE A 185 -9.81 -1.17 -7.26
CA PHE A 185 -10.21 -1.66 -5.97
C PHE A 185 -9.13 -2.55 -5.35
N ALA A 186 -8.65 -2.18 -4.16
CA ALA A 186 -7.58 -2.88 -3.47
C ALA A 186 -8.08 -3.57 -2.20
N ILE A 187 -7.70 -4.84 -2.01
CA ILE A 187 -8.00 -5.63 -0.80
C ILE A 187 -6.70 -6.01 -0.12
N ASN A 188 -6.51 -5.52 1.10
CA ASN A 188 -5.39 -5.90 1.94
C ASN A 188 -5.71 -7.13 2.77
N GLU A 189 -4.70 -7.99 2.94
CA GLU A 189 -4.79 -9.22 3.74
C GLU A 189 -5.81 -10.22 3.20
N LEU A 190 -5.79 -10.46 1.88
CA LEU A 190 -6.70 -11.39 1.18
C LEU A 190 -7.00 -12.70 1.93
N PRO A 191 -6.03 -13.39 2.57
CA PRO A 191 -6.29 -14.64 3.28
C PRO A 191 -7.21 -14.51 4.50
N GLU A 192 -7.50 -13.30 4.95
CA GLU A 192 -8.40 -13.03 6.08
C GLU A 192 -9.86 -12.75 5.65
N LEU A 193 -10.14 -12.79 4.33
CA LEU A 193 -11.51 -12.72 3.82
C LEU A 193 -12.26 -14.03 4.08
N ASP A 194 -13.53 -13.93 4.46
CA ASP A 194 -14.44 -15.05 4.51
C ASP A 194 -14.57 -15.74 3.14
N GLU A 195 -14.72 -17.07 3.13
CA GLU A 195 -14.83 -17.87 1.91
C GLU A 195 -15.94 -17.36 0.98
N LEU A 196 -17.07 -16.94 1.55
CA LEU A 196 -18.20 -16.41 0.77
C LEU A 196 -17.82 -15.15 -0.03
N VAL A 197 -17.02 -14.27 0.57
CA VAL A 197 -16.52 -13.07 -0.11
C VAL A 197 -15.53 -13.44 -1.21
N GLN A 198 -14.65 -14.40 -0.95
CA GLN A 198 -13.70 -14.90 -1.94
C GLN A 198 -14.42 -15.51 -3.16
N VAL A 199 -15.54 -16.21 -2.97
CA VAL A 199 -16.38 -16.72 -4.07
C VAL A 199 -17.00 -15.58 -4.88
N GLY A 200 -17.44 -14.51 -4.24
CA GLY A 200 -17.93 -13.32 -4.95
C GLY A 200 -16.85 -12.64 -5.81
N LEU A 201 -15.64 -12.55 -5.28
CA LEU A 201 -14.49 -12.00 -6.01
C LEU A 201 -14.08 -12.86 -7.22
N PHE A 202 -14.22 -14.17 -7.10
CA PHE A 202 -13.99 -15.11 -8.21
C PHE A 202 -14.80 -14.74 -9.45
N ASN A 203 -16.11 -14.49 -9.30
CA ASN A 203 -16.97 -14.10 -10.42
C ASN A 203 -16.52 -12.76 -11.06
N ILE A 204 -16.09 -11.80 -10.24
CA ILE A 204 -15.61 -10.50 -10.73
C ILE A 204 -14.31 -10.66 -11.52
N LEU A 205 -13.38 -11.51 -11.09
CA LEU A 205 -12.11 -11.72 -11.77
C LEU A 205 -12.28 -12.47 -13.11
N GLU A 206 -13.19 -13.44 -13.18
CA GLU A 206 -13.39 -14.27 -14.36
C GLU A 206 -14.43 -13.70 -15.32
N GLU A 207 -15.65 -13.50 -14.84
CA GLU A 207 -16.80 -13.12 -15.65
C GLU A 207 -16.94 -11.59 -15.82
N ARG A 208 -16.19 -10.81 -15.01
CA ARG A 208 -16.32 -9.35 -14.96
C ARG A 208 -17.72 -8.89 -14.61
N ASP A 209 -18.46 -9.71 -13.90
CA ASP A 209 -19.81 -9.38 -13.47
C ASP A 209 -19.97 -9.40 -11.95
N VAL A 210 -20.96 -8.68 -11.48
CA VAL A 210 -21.41 -8.69 -10.08
C VAL A 210 -22.82 -9.25 -10.04
N GLN A 211 -22.98 -10.35 -9.28
CA GLN A 211 -24.27 -10.92 -8.98
C GLN A 211 -24.58 -10.76 -7.49
N ILE A 212 -25.56 -9.92 -7.19
CA ILE A 212 -26.04 -9.72 -5.82
C ILE A 212 -26.95 -10.90 -5.45
N ARG A 213 -26.64 -11.57 -4.33
CA ARG A 213 -27.36 -12.74 -3.89
C ARG A 213 -28.86 -12.50 -3.75
N GLY A 214 -29.66 -13.32 -4.46
CA GLY A 214 -31.11 -13.22 -4.47
C GLY A 214 -31.67 -12.26 -5.54
N TYR A 215 -30.82 -11.60 -6.32
CA TYR A 215 -31.22 -10.75 -7.43
C TYR A 215 -30.86 -11.41 -8.78
N PRO A 216 -31.78 -11.45 -9.76
CA PRO A 216 -31.59 -12.22 -10.99
C PRO A 216 -30.71 -11.50 -12.05
N VAL A 217 -30.38 -10.23 -11.88
CA VAL A 217 -29.63 -9.44 -12.85
C VAL A 217 -28.15 -9.41 -12.49
N ARG A 218 -27.31 -9.47 -13.52
CA ARG A 218 -25.87 -9.30 -13.43
C ARG A 218 -25.50 -7.91 -13.93
N PHE A 219 -24.45 -7.34 -13.34
CA PHE A 219 -23.90 -6.06 -13.75
C PHE A 219 -22.48 -6.25 -14.26
N ASP A 220 -22.20 -5.85 -15.48
CA ASP A 220 -20.87 -5.88 -16.06
C ASP A 220 -20.02 -4.78 -15.41
N ILE A 221 -19.09 -5.16 -14.54
CA ILE A 221 -18.26 -4.23 -13.77
C ILE A 221 -16.85 -4.20 -14.34
N ASP A 222 -16.43 -3.03 -14.80
CA ASP A 222 -15.08 -2.74 -15.22
C ASP A 222 -14.25 -2.23 -14.03
N VAL A 223 -13.35 -3.05 -13.52
CA VAL A 223 -12.52 -2.72 -12.35
C VAL A 223 -11.17 -3.43 -12.44
N LEU A 224 -10.10 -2.73 -12.04
CA LEU A 224 -8.80 -3.34 -11.79
C LEU A 224 -8.74 -3.73 -10.30
N VAL A 225 -8.58 -5.03 -10.02
CA VAL A 225 -8.55 -5.54 -8.65
C VAL A 225 -7.11 -5.82 -8.22
N LEU A 226 -6.75 -5.30 -7.05
CA LEU A 226 -5.45 -5.48 -6.45
C LEU A 226 -5.58 -6.18 -5.10
N PHE A 227 -4.66 -7.07 -4.80
CA PHE A 227 -4.64 -7.80 -3.54
C PHE A 227 -3.30 -7.66 -2.85
N SER A 228 -3.29 -7.75 -1.53
CA SER A 228 -2.07 -7.99 -0.77
C SER A 228 -2.23 -9.15 0.21
N ALA A 229 -1.13 -9.86 0.45
CA ALA A 229 -1.09 -10.95 1.42
C ALA A 229 0.32 -11.11 2.01
N ASN A 230 0.40 -11.73 3.20
CA ASN A 230 1.65 -12.23 3.74
C ASN A 230 1.86 -13.68 3.26
N PRO A 231 3.10 -14.07 2.92
CA PRO A 231 3.40 -15.43 2.44
C PRO A 231 2.97 -16.52 3.42
N SER A 232 3.19 -16.30 4.72
CA SER A 232 2.86 -17.25 5.78
C SER A 232 1.36 -17.54 5.88
N THR A 233 0.50 -16.53 5.69
CA THR A 233 -0.96 -16.69 5.70
C THR A 233 -1.49 -17.17 4.35
N PHE A 234 -0.95 -16.67 3.24
CA PHE A 234 -1.37 -17.04 1.89
C PHE A 234 -1.13 -18.52 1.57
N ASN A 235 0.01 -19.05 2.01
CA ASN A 235 0.37 -20.46 1.80
C ASN A 235 -0.31 -21.42 2.78
N ARG A 236 -0.98 -20.90 3.82
CA ARG A 236 -1.68 -21.72 4.79
C ARG A 236 -2.89 -22.38 4.14
N SER A 237 -2.98 -23.71 4.30
CA SER A 237 -4.09 -24.49 3.74
C SER A 237 -5.45 -23.96 4.19
N GLY A 238 -6.39 -23.81 3.25
CA GLY A 238 -7.77 -23.40 3.51
C GLY A 238 -7.99 -21.90 3.73
N LYS A 239 -6.95 -21.06 3.67
CA LYS A 239 -7.11 -19.60 3.84
C LYS A 239 -7.52 -18.89 2.56
N VAL A 240 -7.02 -19.32 1.42
CA VAL A 240 -7.44 -18.79 0.11
C VAL A 240 -7.91 -19.93 -0.75
N ILE A 241 -9.11 -19.81 -1.31
CA ILE A 241 -9.69 -20.86 -2.15
C ILE A 241 -8.87 -21.07 -3.42
N PRO A 242 -8.62 -22.31 -3.87
CA PRO A 242 -7.82 -22.60 -5.06
C PRO A 242 -8.32 -21.88 -6.32
N GLN A 243 -9.63 -21.78 -6.47
CA GLN A 243 -10.30 -21.14 -7.59
C GLN A 243 -9.94 -19.64 -7.70
N LEU A 244 -9.82 -18.94 -6.57
CA LEU A 244 -9.42 -17.54 -6.55
C LEU A 244 -7.94 -17.38 -6.88
N LYS A 245 -7.08 -18.28 -6.35
CA LYS A 245 -5.63 -18.26 -6.66
C LYS A 245 -5.36 -18.42 -8.14
N ASP A 246 -6.08 -19.30 -8.82
CA ASP A 246 -5.93 -19.61 -10.24
C ASP A 246 -6.32 -18.43 -11.16
N ARG A 247 -7.16 -17.52 -10.68
CA ARG A 247 -7.69 -16.39 -11.45
C ARG A 247 -6.94 -15.07 -11.26
N ILE A 248 -6.09 -14.99 -10.25
CA ILE A 248 -5.22 -13.82 -10.08
C ILE A 248 -4.14 -13.88 -11.16
N GLY A 249 -4.15 -12.90 -12.07
CA GLY A 249 -3.29 -12.91 -13.26
C GLY A 249 -1.80 -12.83 -12.96
N SER A 250 -1.40 -12.08 -11.91
CA SER A 250 0.01 -11.94 -11.52
C SER A 250 0.18 -11.97 -10.02
N MET A 251 1.23 -12.68 -9.55
CA MET A 251 1.68 -12.65 -8.16
C MET A 251 3.06 -12.01 -8.11
N ILE A 252 3.18 -10.90 -7.41
CA ILE A 252 4.38 -10.08 -7.33
C ILE A 252 4.97 -10.22 -5.93
N GLN A 253 6.19 -10.75 -5.83
CA GLN A 253 6.85 -10.96 -4.55
C GLN A 253 7.65 -9.72 -4.15
N THR A 254 7.26 -9.09 -3.04
CA THR A 254 8.01 -7.98 -2.44
C THR A 254 9.06 -8.52 -1.46
N HIS A 255 10.06 -7.70 -1.13
CA HIS A 255 11.14 -8.06 -0.22
C HIS A 255 11.56 -6.86 0.65
N TYR A 256 12.35 -7.10 1.69
CA TYR A 256 13.01 -6.03 2.45
C TYR A 256 14.17 -5.44 1.65
N PRO A 257 14.67 -4.22 2.01
CA PRO A 257 15.87 -3.66 1.40
C PRO A 257 17.00 -4.68 1.37
N ARG A 258 17.67 -4.81 0.21
CA ARG A 258 18.72 -5.80 0.01
C ARG A 258 20.06 -5.40 0.62
N ASP A 259 20.27 -4.09 0.74
CA ASP A 259 21.45 -3.53 1.39
C ASP A 259 21.06 -2.45 2.39
N ARG A 260 22.03 -2.09 3.24
CA ARG A 260 21.84 -1.11 4.31
C ARG A 260 21.61 0.31 3.80
N ALA A 261 22.23 0.67 2.67
CA ALA A 261 22.08 2.02 2.09
C ALA A 261 20.65 2.27 1.64
N MET A 262 20.02 1.32 0.93
CA MET A 262 18.59 1.38 0.59
C MET A 262 17.71 1.45 1.85
N GLY A 263 18.05 0.68 2.89
CA GLY A 263 17.31 0.72 4.16
C GLY A 263 17.37 2.08 4.84
N ILE A 264 18.53 2.74 4.80
CA ILE A 264 18.72 4.10 5.32
C ILE A 264 17.91 5.11 4.52
N GLU A 265 17.96 5.04 3.19
CA GLU A 265 17.19 5.93 2.32
C GLU A 265 15.69 5.84 2.61
N ILE A 266 15.13 4.64 2.68
CA ILE A 266 13.73 4.41 3.03
C ILE A 266 13.43 4.93 4.44
N MET A 267 14.33 4.67 5.41
CA MET A 267 14.17 5.12 6.80
C MET A 267 14.10 6.65 6.90
N GLU A 268 14.97 7.36 6.18
CA GLU A 268 15.00 8.83 6.16
C GLU A 268 13.76 9.41 5.45
N GLN A 269 13.41 8.85 4.29
CA GLN A 269 12.21 9.24 3.55
C GLN A 269 10.93 9.08 4.38
N GLU A 270 10.79 7.97 5.09
CA GLU A 270 9.59 7.66 5.87
C GLU A 270 9.58 8.32 7.25
N ALA A 271 10.73 8.78 7.72
CA ALA A 271 10.79 9.40 9.05
C ALA A 271 10.10 10.76 9.08
N ASP A 272 10.09 11.51 7.99
CA ASP A 272 9.44 12.83 7.90
C ASP A 272 9.72 13.70 9.15
N ILE A 273 11.01 13.97 9.42
CA ILE A 273 11.46 14.69 10.60
C ILE A 273 11.99 16.05 10.19
N ASP A 274 11.46 17.11 10.81
CA ASP A 274 12.09 18.42 10.75
C ASP A 274 13.44 18.39 11.51
N LEU A 275 14.53 18.44 10.76
CA LEU A 275 15.89 18.45 11.30
C LEU A 275 16.40 19.87 11.58
N ASP A 276 15.73 20.91 11.10
CA ASP A 276 16.24 22.29 11.10
C ASP A 276 15.64 23.20 12.20
N GLY A 277 14.66 22.80 12.95
CA GLY A 277 13.98 23.59 13.99
C GLY A 277 14.92 24.28 15.02
N PRO A 278 14.39 24.83 16.13
CA PRO A 278 15.16 25.60 17.13
C PRO A 278 16.37 24.87 17.74
N TYR A 279 16.34 23.54 17.69
CA TYR A 279 17.45 22.65 18.03
C TYR A 279 17.72 21.76 16.81
N PRO A 280 18.48 22.26 15.82
CA PRO A 280 18.76 21.52 14.60
C PRO A 280 19.51 20.22 14.92
N VAL A 281 19.23 19.18 14.14
CA VAL A 281 19.85 17.87 14.34
C VAL A 281 20.82 17.58 13.21
N ARG A 282 21.99 17.08 13.54
CA ARG A 282 22.98 16.55 12.57
C ARG A 282 23.22 15.08 12.90
N VAL A 283 22.72 14.20 12.06
CA VAL A 283 22.85 12.76 12.27
C VAL A 283 24.12 12.27 11.57
N PRO A 284 25.14 11.79 12.30
CA PRO A 284 26.31 11.17 11.70
C PRO A 284 25.91 9.93 10.90
N TYR A 285 26.59 9.67 9.78
CA TYR A 285 26.19 8.58 8.89
C TYR A 285 26.26 7.21 9.57
N PHE A 286 27.30 6.96 10.36
CA PHE A 286 27.41 5.71 11.13
C PHE A 286 26.24 5.47 12.11
N MET A 287 25.63 6.54 12.63
CA MET A 287 24.44 6.41 13.49
C MET A 287 23.21 5.98 12.70
N LYS A 288 23.08 6.41 11.42
CA LYS A 288 22.04 5.93 10.51
C LYS A 288 22.27 4.45 10.20
N GLU A 289 23.53 4.08 9.94
CA GLU A 289 23.92 2.68 9.68
C GLU A 289 23.62 1.78 10.87
N ILE A 290 23.95 2.19 12.10
CA ILE A 290 23.61 1.42 13.29
C ILE A 290 22.08 1.28 13.43
N CYS A 291 21.33 2.36 13.21
CA CYS A 291 19.88 2.33 13.32
C CYS A 291 19.22 1.34 12.35
N GLU A 292 19.65 1.33 11.08
CA GLU A 292 19.16 0.33 10.12
C GLU A 292 19.72 -1.07 10.41
N GLN A 293 20.98 -1.18 10.84
CA GLN A 293 21.58 -2.46 11.21
C GLN A 293 20.82 -3.15 12.36
N VAL A 294 20.25 -2.40 13.29
CA VAL A 294 19.34 -2.95 14.33
C VAL A 294 18.18 -3.69 13.69
N SER A 295 17.58 -3.15 12.62
CA SER A 295 16.49 -3.80 11.91
C SER A 295 16.94 -5.03 11.12
N VAL A 296 18.15 -4.96 10.52
CA VAL A 296 18.75 -6.09 9.82
C VAL A 296 19.01 -7.24 10.81
N GLN A 297 19.55 -6.95 12.00
CA GLN A 297 19.80 -7.97 13.01
C GLN A 297 18.51 -8.52 13.62
N ALA A 298 17.48 -7.66 13.83
CA ALA A 298 16.17 -8.12 14.27
C ALA A 298 15.57 -9.15 13.30
N ARG A 299 15.71 -8.94 11.97
CA ARG A 299 15.27 -9.86 10.93
C ARG A 299 16.07 -11.17 10.89
N LYS A 300 17.27 -11.22 11.47
CA LYS A 300 18.14 -12.40 11.53
C LYS A 300 18.11 -13.08 12.90
N SER A 301 17.58 -12.41 13.90
CA SER A 301 17.61 -12.90 15.28
C SER A 301 16.72 -14.14 15.45
N LYS A 302 17.27 -15.18 16.06
CA LYS A 302 16.55 -16.41 16.43
C LYS A 302 15.51 -16.22 17.54
N TYR A 303 15.53 -15.08 18.22
CA TYR A 303 14.60 -14.75 19.27
C TYR A 303 13.37 -13.96 18.78
N VAL A 304 13.38 -13.55 17.52
CA VAL A 304 12.29 -12.83 16.87
C VAL A 304 11.54 -13.77 15.94
N ASP A 305 10.22 -13.77 16.03
CA ASP A 305 9.40 -14.57 15.12
C ASP A 305 9.56 -14.10 13.68
N GLN A 306 10.19 -14.94 12.88
CA GLN A 306 10.47 -14.66 11.48
C GLN A 306 9.22 -14.75 10.60
N GLN A 307 8.15 -15.42 11.05
CA GLN A 307 6.88 -15.49 10.31
C GLN A 307 6.09 -14.18 10.42
N SER A 308 6.28 -13.45 11.50
CA SER A 308 5.68 -12.12 11.68
C SER A 308 6.41 -11.03 10.88
N GLY A 309 7.70 -11.22 10.62
CA GLY A 309 8.57 -10.24 9.95
C GLY A 309 8.86 -8.98 10.79
N VAL A 310 9.94 -8.26 10.45
CA VAL A 310 10.30 -6.97 11.08
C VAL A 310 10.08 -5.84 10.09
N SER A 311 9.01 -5.10 10.29
CA SER A 311 8.58 -4.03 9.40
C SER A 311 9.59 -2.88 9.30
N VAL A 312 9.70 -2.22 8.15
CA VAL A 312 10.42 -0.95 7.99
C VAL A 312 9.93 0.13 8.97
N ARG A 313 8.68 0.06 9.43
CA ARG A 313 8.18 0.94 10.50
C ARG A 313 8.98 0.83 11.81
N PHE A 314 9.66 -0.30 12.02
CA PHE A 314 10.58 -0.48 13.15
C PHE A 314 11.82 0.41 12.99
N SER A 315 12.49 0.39 11.84
CA SER A 315 13.63 1.28 11.51
C SER A 315 13.23 2.74 11.66
N THR A 316 12.14 3.15 11.04
CA THR A 316 11.64 4.53 11.05
C THR A 316 11.33 5.01 12.48
N ALA A 317 10.67 4.17 13.30
CA ALA A 317 10.37 4.51 14.68
C ALA A 317 11.64 4.64 15.54
N ASN A 318 12.61 3.75 15.35
CA ASN A 318 13.90 3.78 16.04
C ASN A 318 14.69 5.03 15.66
N TYR A 319 14.73 5.40 14.40
CA TYR A 319 15.39 6.61 13.92
C TYR A 319 14.79 7.87 14.53
N ARG A 320 13.46 7.98 14.56
CA ARG A 320 12.74 9.08 15.22
C ARG A 320 13.07 9.14 16.72
N THR A 321 13.11 8.00 17.39
CA THR A 321 13.41 7.91 18.83
C THR A 321 14.84 8.33 19.13
N MET A 322 15.80 7.88 18.35
CA MET A 322 17.22 8.27 18.46
C MET A 322 17.39 9.79 18.31
N ILE A 323 16.78 10.38 17.31
CA ILE A 323 16.80 11.84 17.06
C ILE A 323 16.15 12.60 18.23
N ALA A 324 14.98 12.13 18.70
CA ALA A 324 14.28 12.75 19.83
C ALA A 324 15.10 12.72 21.11
N SER A 325 15.80 11.60 21.38
CA SER A 325 16.71 11.48 22.52
C SER A 325 17.85 12.48 22.44
N ALA A 326 18.53 12.56 21.28
CA ALA A 326 19.59 13.52 21.05
C ALA A 326 19.11 14.97 21.21
N ARG A 327 17.94 15.30 20.66
CA ARG A 327 17.32 16.63 20.78
C ARG A 327 16.97 16.95 22.24
N GLN A 328 16.40 16.00 22.99
CA GLN A 328 16.10 16.16 24.40
C GLN A 328 17.36 16.49 25.22
N ARG A 329 18.45 15.76 24.96
CA ARG A 329 19.75 16.01 25.62
C ARG A 329 20.28 17.39 25.23
N ALA A 330 20.24 17.76 23.97
CA ALA A 330 20.69 19.05 23.48
C ALA A 330 19.92 20.23 24.10
N ILE A 331 18.59 20.09 24.25
CA ILE A 331 17.75 21.08 24.94
C ILE A 331 18.20 21.25 26.39
N ARG A 332 18.42 20.14 27.12
CA ARG A 332 18.85 20.20 28.54
C ARG A 332 20.23 20.81 28.75
N LEU A 333 21.14 20.56 27.79
CA LEU A 333 22.53 21.02 27.86
C LEU A 333 22.77 22.32 27.09
N ASN A 334 21.75 22.85 26.41
CA ASN A 334 21.83 23.99 25.51
C ASN A 334 22.90 23.80 24.41
N GLU A 335 23.04 22.57 23.90
CA GLU A 335 23.94 22.22 22.82
C GLU A 335 23.28 22.47 21.45
N LYS A 336 23.99 23.02 20.49
CA LYS A 336 23.54 23.21 19.10
C LYS A 336 24.70 22.96 18.12
N PRO A 337 24.50 22.12 17.11
CA PRO A 337 23.36 21.24 16.85
C PRO A 337 23.24 20.05 17.81
N ALA A 338 22.07 19.46 17.88
CA ALA A 338 21.89 18.14 18.50
C ALA A 338 22.52 17.07 17.60
N VAL A 339 23.41 16.26 18.18
CA VAL A 339 24.06 15.16 17.45
C VAL A 339 23.77 13.84 18.15
N PRO A 340 23.09 12.88 17.52
CA PRO A 340 22.87 11.55 18.07
C PRO A 340 24.19 10.85 18.43
N ARG A 341 24.21 10.19 19.58
CA ARG A 341 25.34 9.45 20.15
C ARG A 341 24.92 8.01 20.44
N ILE A 342 25.87 7.11 20.62
CA ILE A 342 25.59 5.70 20.99
C ILE A 342 24.68 5.60 22.23
N SER A 343 24.85 6.49 23.22
CA SER A 343 23.99 6.53 24.40
C SER A 343 22.52 6.82 24.11
N ASP A 344 22.20 7.48 22.99
CA ASP A 344 20.82 7.79 22.60
C ASP A 344 20.06 6.53 22.10
N LEU A 345 20.79 5.48 21.71
CA LEU A 345 20.23 4.19 21.33
C LEU A 345 19.61 3.42 22.51
N GLY A 346 19.99 3.74 23.75
CA GLY A 346 19.37 3.15 24.95
C GLY A 346 17.86 3.44 25.09
N HIS A 347 17.34 4.42 24.34
CA HIS A 347 15.91 4.77 24.32
C HIS A 347 15.11 4.00 23.25
N LEU A 348 15.76 3.20 22.40
CA LEU A 348 15.07 2.46 21.31
C LEU A 348 14.04 1.45 21.83
N TYR A 349 14.16 1.01 23.08
CA TYR A 349 13.16 0.15 23.70
C TYR A 349 11.74 0.74 23.62
N THR A 350 11.61 2.05 23.79
CA THR A 350 10.31 2.74 23.71
C THR A 350 9.63 2.62 22.33
N SER A 351 10.42 2.65 21.26
CA SER A 351 9.90 2.52 19.88
C SER A 351 9.82 1.08 19.41
N ALA A 352 10.57 0.19 20.01
CA ALA A 352 10.66 -1.23 19.65
C ALA A 352 9.56 -2.08 20.30
N LEU A 353 9.15 -1.71 21.52
CA LEU A 353 8.16 -2.45 22.30
C LEU A 353 6.88 -2.72 21.49
N GLY A 354 6.47 -3.99 21.42
CA GLY A 354 5.28 -4.43 20.69
C GLY A 354 5.41 -4.41 19.16
N LYS A 355 6.62 -4.10 18.61
CA LYS A 355 6.89 -4.24 17.17
C LYS A 355 7.77 -5.45 16.82
N LEU A 356 8.41 -6.02 17.83
CA LEU A 356 9.12 -7.29 17.73
C LEU A 356 8.24 -8.38 18.37
N GLU A 357 7.81 -9.31 17.57
CA GLU A 357 7.13 -10.51 18.10
C GLU A 357 8.21 -11.54 18.44
N LEU A 358 8.30 -11.93 19.73
CA LEU A 358 9.30 -12.89 20.15
C LEU A 358 8.86 -14.31 19.85
N ASP A 359 9.80 -15.16 19.41
CA ASP A 359 9.57 -16.58 19.28
C ASP A 359 9.44 -17.21 20.69
N LEU A 360 8.22 -17.62 21.01
CA LEU A 360 7.86 -18.22 22.31
C LEU A 360 8.62 -19.54 22.57
N MET A 361 9.07 -20.24 21.55
CA MET A 361 9.84 -21.48 21.70
C MET A 361 11.32 -21.25 22.00
N GLY A 362 11.89 -20.14 21.53
CA GLY A 362 13.32 -19.83 21.70
C GLY A 362 13.65 -18.88 22.86
N SER A 363 12.68 -18.10 23.35
CA SER A 363 12.93 -16.97 24.25
C SER A 363 12.68 -17.24 25.73
N HIS A 364 12.45 -18.47 26.16
CA HIS A 364 12.10 -18.81 27.54
C HIS A 364 13.03 -18.28 28.64
N GLN A 365 14.15 -17.63 28.28
CA GLN A 365 15.14 -17.12 29.24
C GLN A 365 15.42 -15.61 29.12
N MET A 366 14.91 -14.92 28.07
CA MET A 366 15.22 -13.50 27.86
C MET A 366 13.95 -12.67 27.78
N SER A 367 13.96 -11.51 28.44
CA SER A 367 12.90 -10.51 28.28
C SER A 367 13.03 -9.80 26.92
N GLU A 368 11.94 -9.23 26.40
CA GLU A 368 11.94 -8.43 25.16
C GLU A 368 13.02 -7.34 25.18
N ARG A 369 13.23 -6.71 26.33
CA ARG A 369 14.29 -5.72 26.52
C ARG A 369 15.69 -6.32 26.35
N GLN A 370 15.96 -7.48 26.93
CA GLN A 370 17.27 -8.15 26.81
C GLN A 370 17.54 -8.58 25.37
N VAL A 371 16.51 -9.04 24.64
CA VAL A 371 16.62 -9.38 23.23
C VAL A 371 16.97 -8.12 22.42
N LEU A 372 16.26 -7.01 22.63
CA LEU A 372 16.54 -5.75 21.94
C LEU A 372 17.94 -5.22 22.27
N ASP A 373 18.35 -5.22 23.55
CA ASP A 373 19.67 -4.76 23.98
C ASP A 373 20.78 -5.61 23.30
N SER A 374 20.57 -6.93 23.15
CA SER A 374 21.48 -7.80 22.42
C SER A 374 21.56 -7.46 20.92
N ILE A 375 20.41 -7.21 20.28
CA ILE A 375 20.33 -6.82 18.86
C ILE A 375 21.03 -5.47 18.63
N VAL A 376 20.82 -4.49 19.50
CA VAL A 376 21.47 -3.17 19.43
C VAL A 376 22.97 -3.30 19.62
N ALA A 377 23.43 -4.08 20.59
CA ALA A 377 24.85 -4.31 20.83
C ALA A 377 25.54 -4.97 19.63
N GLU A 378 24.91 -5.98 19.04
CA GLU A 378 25.41 -6.63 17.84
C GLU A 378 25.46 -5.68 16.63
N ALA A 379 24.44 -4.85 16.45
CA ALA A 379 24.41 -3.84 15.38
C ALA A 379 25.54 -2.81 15.53
N ILE A 380 25.78 -2.33 16.75
CA ILE A 380 26.89 -1.40 17.05
C ILE A 380 28.24 -2.08 16.73
N GLN A 381 28.42 -3.34 17.17
CA GLN A 381 29.65 -4.07 16.94
C GLN A 381 29.94 -4.23 15.45
N ILE A 382 28.97 -4.65 14.65
CA ILE A 382 29.14 -4.86 13.22
C ILE A 382 29.56 -3.57 12.51
N VAL A 383 28.84 -2.47 12.76
CA VAL A 383 29.17 -1.19 12.12
C VAL A 383 30.54 -0.70 12.58
N PHE A 384 30.87 -0.84 13.87
CA PHE A 384 32.17 -0.45 14.38
C PHE A 384 33.30 -1.25 13.74
N GLU A 385 33.16 -2.56 13.61
CA GLU A 385 34.17 -3.43 12.98
C GLU A 385 34.42 -3.07 11.51
N GLU A 386 33.37 -2.68 10.77
CA GLU A 386 33.51 -2.20 9.39
C GLU A 386 34.37 -0.91 9.35
N TYR A 387 34.06 0.08 10.19
CA TYR A 387 34.84 1.32 10.23
C TYR A 387 36.30 1.10 10.69
N VAL A 388 36.51 0.19 11.63
CA VAL A 388 37.87 -0.12 12.11
C VAL A 388 38.68 -0.87 11.06
N SER A 389 38.07 -1.81 10.34
CA SER A 389 38.75 -2.57 9.30
C SER A 389 39.12 -1.70 8.10
N GLU A 390 38.23 -0.80 7.68
CA GLU A 390 38.48 0.15 6.58
C GLU A 390 39.64 1.11 6.87
N HIS A 391 39.82 1.50 8.13
CA HIS A 391 40.89 2.44 8.52
C HIS A 391 42.18 1.77 8.98
N GLY A 392 42.31 0.45 8.81
CA GLY A 392 43.51 -0.28 9.21
C GLY A 392 43.75 -0.36 10.72
N LEU A 393 42.76 -0.07 11.54
CA LEU A 393 42.85 -0.05 13.01
C LEU A 393 42.60 -1.42 13.65
N ALA A 394 42.51 -2.49 12.88
CA ALA A 394 42.20 -3.83 13.38
C ALA A 394 43.15 -4.32 14.48
N ALA A 395 44.44 -3.91 14.46
CA ALA A 395 45.42 -4.25 15.50
C ALA A 395 45.12 -3.53 16.84
N VAL A 396 44.47 -2.37 16.83
CA VAL A 396 44.15 -1.60 18.05
C VAL A 396 42.84 -2.11 18.69
N SER A 397 41.91 -2.64 17.89
CA SER A 397 40.62 -3.12 18.37
C SER A 397 40.77 -4.36 19.28
N TYR A 398 41.72 -5.24 18.98
CA TYR A 398 41.93 -6.45 19.76
C TYR A 398 42.40 -6.20 21.20
N THR A 399 43.06 -5.07 21.45
CA THR A 399 43.58 -4.70 22.81
C THR A 399 42.56 -3.90 23.65
N HIS A 400 41.55 -3.27 23.05
CA HIS A 400 40.60 -2.42 23.75
C HIS A 400 39.14 -2.88 23.74
N LEU A 401 38.75 -3.82 22.90
CA LEU A 401 37.38 -4.36 22.83
C LEU A 401 37.09 -5.55 23.75
N THR A 402 38.03 -5.94 24.63
CA THR A 402 37.74 -6.85 25.75
C THR A 402 36.95 -6.20 26.87
N LEU A 403 36.36 -5.01 26.65
CA LEU A 403 35.57 -4.28 27.64
C LEU A 403 34.12 -4.05 27.16
N PRO A 404 33.28 -5.11 27.00
CA PRO A 404 31.85 -4.92 26.88
C PRO A 404 31.21 -4.34 28.14
N THR A 405 31.94 -4.32 29.25
CA THR A 405 31.41 -3.99 30.58
C THR A 405 31.44 -2.49 30.92
N ILE A 406 32.11 -1.65 30.16
CA ILE A 406 32.24 -0.23 30.45
C ILE A 406 31.17 0.64 29.75
N LEU A 407 30.43 0.11 28.78
CA LEU A 407 29.37 0.85 28.09
C LEU A 407 27.99 0.69 28.76
N LEU A 408 27.88 0.04 29.89
CA LEU A 408 26.65 -0.18 30.67
C LEU A 408 26.63 0.53 32.04
N VAL A 409 27.42 1.58 32.22
CA VAL A 409 27.32 2.46 33.41
C VAL A 409 26.84 3.85 33.04
#